data_267743a2205f1f66c6c26b5dfc8e5e79
#
_entry.id   267743a2205f1f66c6c26b5dfc8e5e79
#
_cell.length_a   1.000
_cell.length_b   1.000
_cell.length_c   1.000
_cell.angle_alpha   90.00
_cell.angle_beta   90.00
_cell.angle_gamma   90.00
#
_symmetry.space_group_name_H-M   'P 1'
#
loop_
_entity.id
_entity.type
_entity.pdbx_description
1 polymer ?
#
loop_
_entity_poly.entity_id
_entity_poly.type
_entity_poly.pdbx_seq_one_letter_code
_entity_poly.pdbx_strand_id
1 'polypeptide(L)'
;MSFAPSRRSLLAGLALSAGVAPAAIAQETTRPEATGPIRFVSRHQGRFNGRALNYTATVEETLVASAERRPAARFVTTAYVAEPVDATRPVLFFFNGGPIVASSYLHMGAFGPKRYDPPRDVTEDVPEPYALLDNADSLLDVADLVFIDPPETGFSRLVDEADRKAAYSDGADSRMTAGFIEAWLTAAGRAGSPRYLVGESYGTLRAALTAGLLSESLPLDGVALMGQALNMIETSQRRGNIVSYAVNLPALTAIAAFHKRIPGSEDLKARIEESWTFAMTDYLSALRRGNQLTAAERRATAERLQSLTGISADYYLANRLVITKMDFCVELLKDQGLILGMYDARYSGPAPRAGERPSDPYNKVNAMVAPLLARHMTENLGVRLSMSDYRGSAPRPGPWGYEPTEGAGGPFDDYFYDRGVERAMAANPRFRLMLGTGVFDTTTTIGAARYLADQAAYPRERIVLKEYEGGHMTYSNPDARTAMAQDLRAFIAGR
;
A
#
# COMPACT_ATOMS: atom_id res chain seq x y z
N MET A 1 -39.06 -23.48 -6.45
CA MET A 1 -37.92 -23.01 -7.23
C MET A 1 -37.63 -21.58 -6.79
N SER A 2 -36.74 -21.38 -5.84
CA SER A 2 -36.36 -20.08 -5.27
C SER A 2 -35.04 -19.68 -5.93
N PHE A 3 -35.02 -18.58 -6.69
CA PHE A 3 -33.85 -18.01 -7.26
C PHE A 3 -33.09 -17.20 -6.14
N ALA A 4 -31.95 -17.70 -5.71
CA ALA A 4 -31.04 -16.92 -4.91
C ALA A 4 -30.30 -15.90 -5.82
N PRO A 5 -30.11 -14.64 -5.40
CA PRO A 5 -29.40 -13.64 -6.20
C PRO A 5 -27.93 -14.01 -6.35
N SER A 6 -27.39 -13.86 -7.56
CA SER A 6 -26.03 -14.23 -7.91
C SER A 6 -25.01 -13.34 -7.19
N ARG A 7 -23.99 -13.96 -6.58
CA ARG A 7 -22.88 -13.36 -5.84
C ARG A 7 -21.92 -12.46 -6.66
N ARG A 8 -22.28 -12.09 -7.90
CA ARG A 8 -21.42 -11.31 -8.81
C ARG A 8 -21.39 -9.80 -8.56
N SER A 9 -22.25 -9.27 -7.69
CA SER A 9 -22.40 -7.83 -7.49
C SER A 9 -21.53 -7.24 -6.37
N LEU A 10 -20.76 -8.04 -5.63
CA LEU A 10 -19.97 -7.58 -4.46
C LEU A 10 -18.51 -7.17 -4.77
N LEU A 11 -18.02 -7.49 -5.96
CA LEU A 11 -16.60 -7.20 -6.31
C LEU A 11 -16.35 -5.81 -6.91
N ALA A 12 -17.39 -5.03 -7.17
CA ALA A 12 -17.27 -3.71 -7.81
C ALA A 12 -17.38 -2.50 -6.87
N GLY A 13 -17.41 -2.69 -5.56
CA GLY A 13 -17.85 -1.67 -4.60
C GLY A 13 -16.90 -1.25 -3.48
N LEU A 14 -15.66 -1.72 -3.43
CA LEU A 14 -14.69 -1.29 -2.41
C LEU A 14 -13.76 -0.19 -2.95
N ALA A 15 -14.35 0.88 -3.49
CA ALA A 15 -13.68 2.16 -3.53
C ALA A 15 -13.88 2.83 -2.15
N LEU A 16 -12.80 3.35 -1.60
CA LEU A 16 -12.80 4.20 -0.40
C LEU A 16 -14.02 5.14 -0.40
N SER A 17 -15.02 4.86 0.42
CA SER A 17 -16.05 5.84 0.73
C SER A 17 -15.54 6.74 1.85
N ALA A 18 -14.75 7.77 1.51
CA ALA A 18 -14.75 8.96 2.33
C ALA A 18 -16.20 9.45 2.39
N GLY A 19 -16.77 9.59 3.59
CA GLY A 19 -18.15 9.97 3.80
C GLY A 19 -18.48 11.24 3.03
N VAL A 20 -19.43 11.14 2.09
CA VAL A 20 -19.98 12.29 1.37
C VAL A 20 -21.03 12.89 2.29
N ALA A 21 -20.73 14.03 2.91
CA ALA A 21 -21.73 14.94 3.44
C ALA A 21 -22.62 15.43 2.27
N PRO A 22 -23.92 15.73 2.51
CA PRO A 22 -24.83 16.14 1.45
C PRO A 22 -24.32 17.41 0.77
N ALA A 23 -24.30 17.39 -0.57
CA ALA A 23 -23.87 18.49 -1.40
C ALA A 23 -24.74 19.73 -1.14
N ALA A 24 -24.17 20.74 -0.50
CA ALA A 24 -24.64 22.11 -0.63
C ALA A 24 -24.29 22.56 -2.07
N ILE A 25 -25.28 23.07 -2.78
CA ILE A 25 -25.11 23.69 -4.09
C ILE A 25 -24.18 24.89 -3.88
N ALA A 26 -22.91 24.71 -4.22
CA ALA A 26 -21.92 25.78 -4.21
C ALA A 26 -22.13 26.65 -5.46
N GLN A 27 -22.40 27.92 -5.25
CA GLN A 27 -22.25 28.96 -6.27
C GLN A 27 -20.82 28.90 -6.80
N GLU A 28 -20.68 28.89 -8.14
CA GLU A 28 -19.40 29.12 -8.81
C GLU A 28 -18.82 30.46 -8.39
N THR A 29 -17.98 30.46 -7.40
CA THR A 29 -17.07 31.57 -7.14
C THR A 29 -15.91 31.43 -8.08
N THR A 30 -15.80 32.34 -9.06
CA THR A 30 -14.66 32.52 -9.94
C THR A 30 -13.37 32.54 -9.11
N ARG A 31 -12.56 31.53 -9.29
CA ARG A 31 -11.25 31.33 -8.66
C ARG A 31 -10.32 32.47 -9.08
N PRO A 32 -9.58 33.13 -8.16
CA PRO A 32 -8.42 33.88 -8.56
C PRO A 32 -7.39 32.87 -9.10
N GLU A 33 -7.13 32.86 -10.39
CA GLU A 33 -6.00 32.13 -10.96
C GLU A 33 -4.73 32.60 -10.26
N ALA A 34 -4.07 31.71 -9.52
CA ALA A 34 -2.71 31.94 -9.08
C ALA A 34 -1.84 32.05 -10.34
N THR A 35 -1.38 33.24 -10.64
CA THR A 35 -0.65 33.59 -11.89
C THR A 35 0.79 33.07 -11.92
N GLY A 36 1.13 32.02 -11.18
CA GLY A 36 2.45 31.39 -11.14
C GLY A 36 2.43 29.97 -10.66
N PRO A 37 3.52 29.20 -10.83
CA PRO A 37 3.62 27.84 -10.33
C PRO A 37 3.50 27.82 -8.80
N ILE A 38 2.83 26.78 -8.26
CA ILE A 38 2.68 26.57 -6.83
C ILE A 38 4.07 26.36 -6.22
N ARG A 39 4.43 27.19 -5.23
CA ARG A 39 5.66 26.99 -4.45
C ARG A 39 5.54 27.64 -3.08
N PHE A 40 5.63 26.81 -2.03
CA PHE A 40 5.68 27.21 -0.62
C PHE A 40 6.94 26.63 0.00
N VAL A 41 7.69 27.44 0.73
CA VAL A 41 8.94 27.03 1.38
C VAL A 41 8.91 27.45 2.83
N SER A 42 9.24 26.52 3.73
CA SER A 42 9.34 26.77 5.17
C SER A 42 10.57 26.08 5.75
N ARG A 43 11.14 26.64 6.82
CA ARG A 43 12.31 26.09 7.53
C ARG A 43 11.91 25.56 8.87
N HIS A 44 12.46 24.41 9.21
CA HIS A 44 12.11 23.67 10.40
C HIS A 44 13.34 23.11 11.09
N GLN A 45 13.15 22.69 12.32
CA GLN A 45 14.08 21.86 13.06
C GLN A 45 13.35 20.66 13.65
N GLY A 46 14.03 19.55 13.82
CA GLY A 46 13.46 18.33 14.36
C GLY A 46 14.52 17.39 14.90
N ARG A 47 14.06 16.36 15.61
CA ARG A 47 14.92 15.28 16.12
C ARG A 47 14.42 13.95 15.54
N PHE A 48 15.25 13.31 14.74
CA PHE A 48 14.93 12.06 14.04
C PHE A 48 15.97 11.00 14.40
N ASN A 49 15.51 9.85 14.87
CA ASN A 49 16.38 8.78 15.36
C ASN A 49 17.46 9.29 16.34
N GLY A 50 17.09 10.21 17.24
CA GLY A 50 17.99 10.82 18.19
C GLY A 50 18.88 11.97 17.65
N ARG A 51 18.96 12.16 16.33
CA ARG A 51 19.76 13.20 15.67
C ARG A 51 18.94 14.48 15.48
N ALA A 52 19.39 15.60 16.03
CA ALA A 52 18.81 16.91 15.76
C ALA A 52 19.34 17.45 14.42
N LEU A 53 18.47 18.00 13.61
CA LEU A 53 18.83 18.65 12.33
C LEU A 53 17.83 19.74 11.97
N ASN A 54 18.31 20.70 11.16
CA ASN A 54 17.48 21.65 10.46
C ASN A 54 17.11 21.08 9.09
N TYR A 55 15.93 21.46 8.58
CA TYR A 55 15.49 21.06 7.25
C TYR A 55 14.59 22.10 6.62
N THR A 56 14.59 22.14 5.31
CA THR A 56 13.65 22.93 4.51
C THR A 56 12.54 22.00 4.01
N ALA A 57 11.29 22.42 4.20
CA ALA A 57 10.11 21.82 3.57
C ALA A 57 9.70 22.67 2.36
N THR A 58 9.47 22.02 1.22
CA THR A 58 9.00 22.67 0.00
C THR A 58 7.77 21.96 -0.54
N VAL A 59 6.67 22.67 -0.69
CA VAL A 59 5.50 22.21 -1.46
C VAL A 59 5.54 22.89 -2.80
N GLU A 60 5.76 22.13 -3.88
CA GLU A 60 6.09 22.72 -5.18
C GLU A 60 5.44 21.97 -6.34
N GLU A 61 5.04 22.75 -7.35
CA GLU A 61 4.54 22.25 -8.62
C GLU A 61 5.70 21.96 -9.57
N THR A 62 5.69 20.76 -10.16
CA THR A 62 6.58 20.36 -11.23
C THR A 62 5.76 19.97 -12.46
N LEU A 63 5.96 20.66 -13.57
CA LEU A 63 5.34 20.29 -14.84
C LEU A 63 6.11 19.14 -15.48
N VAL A 64 5.41 18.02 -15.69
CA VAL A 64 5.89 16.91 -16.51
C VAL A 64 5.26 17.03 -17.88
N ALA A 65 6.06 17.35 -18.88
CA ALA A 65 5.59 17.54 -20.25
C ALA A 65 5.08 16.22 -20.87
N SER A 66 4.18 16.37 -21.84
CA SER A 66 3.72 15.25 -22.65
C SER A 66 4.89 14.61 -23.40
N ALA A 67 4.88 13.28 -23.49
CA ALA A 67 5.77 12.49 -24.33
C ALA A 67 5.01 11.29 -24.88
N GLU A 68 5.63 10.51 -25.75
CA GLU A 68 4.98 9.32 -26.30
C GLU A 68 4.37 8.46 -25.17
N ARG A 69 3.07 8.16 -25.30
CA ARG A 69 2.27 7.38 -24.33
C ARG A 69 2.25 7.94 -22.90
N ARG A 70 2.66 9.19 -22.69
CA ARG A 70 2.68 9.89 -21.40
C ARG A 70 1.92 11.20 -21.49
N PRO A 71 0.75 11.35 -20.85
CA PRO A 71 0.04 12.60 -20.70
C PRO A 71 0.86 13.65 -19.95
N ALA A 72 0.61 14.94 -20.21
CA ALA A 72 1.19 16.02 -19.44
C ALA A 72 0.50 16.14 -18.06
N ALA A 73 1.30 16.37 -17.02
CA ALA A 73 0.78 16.49 -15.65
C ALA A 73 1.53 17.55 -14.84
N ARG A 74 0.81 18.25 -13.98
CA ARG A 74 1.35 19.12 -12.94
C ARG A 74 1.37 18.32 -11.64
N PHE A 75 2.55 17.89 -11.22
CA PHE A 75 2.74 17.24 -9.92
C PHE A 75 2.94 18.31 -8.86
N VAL A 76 2.18 18.24 -7.76
CA VAL A 76 2.43 19.02 -6.56
C VAL A 76 2.90 18.06 -5.48
N THR A 77 4.14 18.22 -5.04
CA THR A 77 4.80 17.31 -4.12
C THR A 77 5.27 18.04 -2.88
N THR A 78 5.47 17.30 -1.79
CA THR A 78 6.06 17.82 -0.57
C THR A 78 7.46 17.20 -0.39
N ALA A 79 8.49 18.04 -0.44
CA ALA A 79 9.87 17.61 -0.23
C ALA A 79 10.41 18.16 1.09
N TYR A 80 11.17 17.32 1.80
CA TYR A 80 11.90 17.65 3.03
C TYR A 80 13.38 17.42 2.79
N VAL A 81 14.18 18.47 2.85
CA VAL A 81 15.61 18.43 2.55
C VAL A 81 16.40 18.90 3.79
N ALA A 82 17.31 18.07 4.27
CA ALA A 82 18.16 18.40 5.42
C ALA A 82 19.12 19.54 5.12
N GLU A 83 19.41 20.38 6.10
CA GLU A 83 20.37 21.47 5.99
C GLU A 83 21.68 21.14 6.76
N PRO A 84 22.87 21.51 6.22
CA PRO A 84 23.08 22.07 4.87
C PRO A 84 22.75 21.05 3.78
N VAL A 85 22.34 21.56 2.59
CA VAL A 85 22.05 20.69 1.44
C VAL A 85 23.31 19.93 1.02
N ASP A 86 23.17 18.62 0.89
CA ASP A 86 24.26 17.71 0.47
C ASP A 86 23.80 16.92 -0.77
N ALA A 87 24.45 17.17 -1.92
CA ALA A 87 24.13 16.54 -3.18
C ALA A 87 24.47 15.03 -3.21
N THR A 88 25.20 14.52 -2.24
CA THR A 88 25.51 13.07 -2.12
C THR A 88 24.55 12.32 -1.23
N ARG A 89 23.68 13.04 -0.50
CA ARG A 89 22.72 12.47 0.42
C ARG A 89 21.66 11.67 -0.35
N PRO A 90 21.21 10.48 0.13
CA PRO A 90 20.14 9.72 -0.50
C PRO A 90 18.84 10.52 -0.63
N VAL A 91 18.07 10.26 -1.69
CA VAL A 91 16.71 10.78 -1.90
C VAL A 91 15.73 9.62 -1.94
N LEU A 92 14.68 9.70 -1.14
CA LEU A 92 13.59 8.74 -1.11
C LEU A 92 12.33 9.37 -1.70
N PHE A 93 11.74 8.71 -2.68
CA PHE A 93 10.46 9.09 -3.29
C PHE A 93 9.36 8.17 -2.76
N PHE A 94 8.33 8.76 -2.15
CA PHE A 94 7.23 8.05 -1.51
C PHE A 94 5.93 8.24 -2.26
N PHE A 95 5.15 7.18 -2.40
CA PHE A 95 3.78 7.22 -2.91
C PHE A 95 2.93 6.07 -2.40
N ASN A 96 1.69 6.39 -2.08
CA ASN A 96 0.66 5.40 -1.74
C ASN A 96 0.08 4.73 -3.00
N GLY A 97 -0.82 3.80 -2.78
CA GLY A 97 -1.46 3.02 -3.81
C GLY A 97 -2.78 3.57 -4.32
N GLY A 98 -3.79 2.79 -4.22
CA GLY A 98 -5.16 3.10 -4.56
C GLY A 98 -5.73 2.47 -5.83
N PRO A 99 -5.30 2.78 -7.06
CA PRO A 99 -4.11 3.49 -7.58
C PRO A 99 -4.11 5.01 -7.46
N ILE A 100 -5.24 5.67 -7.36
CA ILE A 100 -5.38 7.13 -7.37
C ILE A 100 -5.63 7.65 -5.95
N VAL A 101 -4.63 7.50 -5.10
CA VAL A 101 -4.62 7.99 -3.71
C VAL A 101 -3.37 8.82 -3.49
N ALA A 102 -3.52 9.94 -2.80
CA ALA A 102 -2.42 10.84 -2.43
C ALA A 102 -1.43 10.13 -1.49
N SER A 103 -0.19 10.59 -1.42
CA SER A 103 0.86 10.06 -0.54
C SER A 103 0.62 10.31 0.96
N SER A 104 -0.55 10.82 1.31
CA SER A 104 -0.92 11.30 2.63
C SER A 104 -0.76 10.26 3.76
N TYR A 105 -0.96 8.99 3.49
CA TYR A 105 -0.82 7.93 4.49
C TYR A 105 0.65 7.69 4.87
N LEU A 106 1.54 7.49 3.89
CA LEU A 106 2.98 7.37 4.14
C LEU A 106 3.55 8.67 4.72
N HIS A 107 3.04 9.82 4.28
CA HIS A 107 3.47 11.13 4.75
C HIS A 107 3.12 11.34 6.22
N MET A 108 1.85 11.15 6.60
CA MET A 108 1.35 11.46 7.95
C MET A 108 1.43 10.28 8.92
N GLY A 109 1.57 9.07 8.42
CA GLY A 109 1.58 7.87 9.26
C GLY A 109 2.96 7.30 9.49
N ALA A 110 3.83 7.34 8.46
CA ALA A 110 5.08 6.61 8.46
C ALA A 110 6.32 7.52 8.54
N PHE A 111 6.59 8.31 7.50
CA PHE A 111 7.94 8.84 7.25
C PHE A 111 8.06 10.36 7.22
N GLY A 112 6.96 11.11 7.15
CA GLY A 112 7.01 12.57 7.27
C GLY A 112 7.50 13.03 8.64
N PRO A 113 7.93 14.31 8.79
CA PRO A 113 8.43 14.83 10.06
C PRO A 113 7.35 15.01 11.13
N LYS A 114 6.09 14.99 10.74
CA LYS A 114 4.91 14.99 11.62
C LYS A 114 4.07 13.74 11.35
N ARG A 115 3.35 13.27 12.36
CA ARG A 115 2.52 12.07 12.25
C ARG A 115 1.23 12.13 13.07
N TYR A 116 0.28 11.29 12.70
CA TYR A 116 -0.82 10.91 13.58
C TYR A 116 -0.40 9.82 14.57
N ASP A 117 -1.18 9.61 15.62
CA ASP A 117 -0.91 8.60 16.66
C ASP A 117 -2.21 7.91 17.06
N PRO A 118 -2.55 6.77 16.42
CA PRO A 118 -3.72 6.01 16.82
C PRO A 118 -3.47 5.31 18.16
N PRO A 119 -4.50 4.98 18.93
CA PRO A 119 -4.38 4.18 20.15
C PRO A 119 -3.66 2.86 19.88
N ARG A 120 -2.81 2.44 20.83
CA ARG A 120 -2.14 1.12 20.76
C ARG A 120 -3.14 -0.04 20.86
N ASP A 121 -4.16 0.13 21.68
CA ASP A 121 -5.27 -0.81 21.76
C ASP A 121 -6.23 -0.51 20.61
N VAL A 122 -6.32 -1.46 19.68
CA VAL A 122 -7.17 -1.36 18.49
C VAL A 122 -8.67 -1.32 18.81
N THR A 123 -9.06 -1.66 20.03
CA THR A 123 -10.45 -1.59 20.51
C THR A 123 -10.85 -0.18 20.96
N GLU A 124 -9.88 0.65 21.34
CA GLU A 124 -10.13 2.03 21.77
C GLU A 124 -10.60 2.92 20.61
N ASP A 125 -11.46 3.87 20.94
CA ASP A 125 -11.85 4.93 20.02
C ASP A 125 -10.70 5.94 19.87
N VAL A 126 -10.63 6.56 18.70
CA VAL A 126 -9.66 7.63 18.43
C VAL A 126 -10.24 8.94 18.93
N PRO A 127 -9.64 9.56 19.97
CA PRO A 127 -10.20 10.78 20.56
C PRO A 127 -10.01 12.00 19.63
N GLU A 128 -11.03 12.85 19.55
CA GLU A 128 -10.94 14.16 18.90
C GLU A 128 -10.74 15.27 19.95
N PRO A 129 -10.02 16.38 19.63
CA PRO A 129 -9.32 16.61 18.36
C PRO A 129 -8.08 15.74 18.21
N TYR A 130 -7.82 15.27 16.97
CA TYR A 130 -6.67 14.42 16.69
C TYR A 130 -5.34 15.13 16.95
N ALA A 131 -4.39 14.41 17.55
CA ALA A 131 -3.06 14.93 17.85
C ALA A 131 -2.12 14.84 16.62
N LEU A 132 -1.47 15.97 16.30
CA LEU A 132 -0.37 16.03 15.34
C LEU A 132 0.94 16.04 16.12
N LEU A 133 1.71 14.98 16.02
CA LEU A 133 2.94 14.78 16.79
C LEU A 133 4.19 14.89 15.91
N ASP A 134 5.32 15.19 16.55
CA ASP A 134 6.63 15.02 15.93
C ASP A 134 6.91 13.54 15.65
N ASN A 135 7.53 13.24 14.52
CA ASN A 135 7.83 11.87 14.12
C ASN A 135 9.32 11.56 14.26
N ALA A 136 9.71 11.01 15.41
CA ALA A 136 11.09 10.58 15.64
C ALA A 136 11.55 9.45 14.68
N ASP A 137 10.60 8.70 14.10
CA ASP A 137 10.87 7.61 13.17
C ASP A 137 11.10 8.08 11.72
N SER A 138 10.85 9.37 11.40
CA SER A 138 11.14 9.93 10.07
C SER A 138 12.57 9.64 9.64
N LEU A 139 12.75 9.37 8.34
CA LEU A 139 14.05 9.02 7.75
C LEU A 139 14.93 10.23 7.41
N LEU A 140 14.55 11.43 7.86
CA LEU A 140 15.30 12.66 7.61
C LEU A 140 16.70 12.66 8.22
N ASP A 141 17.01 11.75 9.14
CA ASP A 141 18.38 11.57 9.65
C ASP A 141 19.33 10.93 8.61
N VAL A 142 18.83 10.17 7.64
CA VAL A 142 19.63 9.42 6.66
C VAL A 142 19.38 9.81 5.19
N ALA A 143 18.26 10.43 4.88
CA ALA A 143 17.86 10.74 3.49
C ALA A 143 17.02 12.03 3.41
N ASP A 144 16.92 12.61 2.21
CA ASP A 144 15.89 13.61 1.89
C ASP A 144 14.64 12.89 1.39
N LEU A 145 13.47 13.45 1.68
CA LEU A 145 12.19 12.79 1.48
C LEU A 145 11.33 13.59 0.48
N VAL A 146 10.75 12.92 -0.50
CA VAL A 146 9.85 13.51 -1.49
C VAL A 146 8.55 12.70 -1.54
N PHE A 147 7.46 13.29 -1.09
CA PHE A 147 6.12 12.68 -1.13
C PHE A 147 5.42 13.11 -2.41
N ILE A 148 5.10 12.12 -3.26
CA ILE A 148 4.52 12.32 -4.58
C ILE A 148 3.02 12.04 -4.52
N ASP A 149 2.22 13.05 -4.80
CA ASP A 149 0.80 12.86 -5.08
C ASP A 149 0.63 12.60 -6.59
N PRO A 150 0.16 11.41 -7.01
CA PRO A 150 -0.09 11.13 -8.42
C PRO A 150 -1.08 12.11 -9.05
N PRO A 151 -1.09 12.29 -10.39
CA PRO A 151 -2.04 13.18 -11.06
C PRO A 151 -3.50 12.89 -10.64
N GLU A 152 -4.29 13.94 -10.47
CA GLU A 152 -5.65 13.98 -9.96
C GLU A 152 -5.78 13.70 -8.45
N THR A 153 -4.67 13.51 -7.71
CA THR A 153 -4.66 13.42 -6.25
C THR A 153 -3.90 14.59 -5.63
N GLY A 154 -4.04 14.80 -4.34
CA GLY A 154 -3.48 15.97 -3.70
C GLY A 154 -3.89 17.25 -4.44
N PHE A 155 -2.93 18.11 -4.70
CA PHE A 155 -3.07 19.25 -5.59
C PHE A 155 -2.59 18.97 -7.03
N SER A 156 -2.09 17.76 -7.30
CA SER A 156 -1.62 17.34 -8.63
C SER A 156 -2.77 17.20 -9.63
N ARG A 157 -2.58 17.67 -10.86
CA ARG A 157 -3.61 17.64 -11.91
C ARG A 157 -3.02 17.24 -13.25
N LEU A 158 -3.79 16.61 -14.11
CA LEU A 158 -3.49 16.54 -15.53
C LEU A 158 -3.57 17.94 -16.13
N VAL A 159 -2.76 18.20 -17.17
CA VAL A 159 -2.79 19.47 -17.89
C VAL A 159 -4.04 19.56 -18.78
N ASP A 160 -4.40 18.45 -19.42
CA ASP A 160 -5.62 18.32 -20.24
C ASP A 160 -6.52 17.22 -19.66
N GLU A 161 -7.76 17.57 -19.38
CA GLU A 161 -8.76 16.58 -18.93
C GLU A 161 -9.09 15.53 -19.99
N ALA A 162 -8.89 15.84 -21.29
CA ALA A 162 -9.06 14.89 -22.37
C ALA A 162 -8.10 13.68 -22.25
N ASP A 163 -6.92 13.90 -21.62
CA ASP A 163 -5.93 12.86 -21.36
C ASP A 163 -6.33 11.91 -20.22
N ARG A 164 -7.38 12.21 -19.46
CA ARG A 164 -7.75 11.44 -18.25
C ARG A 164 -7.87 9.94 -18.52
N LYS A 165 -8.52 9.55 -19.62
CA LYS A 165 -8.68 8.13 -19.97
C LYS A 165 -7.33 7.46 -20.26
N ALA A 166 -6.43 8.15 -20.95
CA ALA A 166 -5.09 7.65 -21.27
C ALA A 166 -4.16 7.62 -20.04
N ALA A 167 -4.38 8.53 -19.08
CA ALA A 167 -3.59 8.63 -17.85
C ALA A 167 -3.94 7.54 -16.82
N TYR A 168 -5.11 6.90 -16.94
CA TYR A 168 -5.62 5.96 -15.94
C TYR A 168 -5.24 4.52 -16.27
N SER A 169 -3.94 4.28 -16.41
CA SER A 169 -3.34 2.94 -16.50
C SER A 169 -2.04 2.89 -15.70
N ASP A 170 -1.63 1.67 -15.32
CA ASP A 170 -0.37 1.43 -14.61
C ASP A 170 0.85 1.88 -15.43
N GLY A 171 0.83 1.66 -16.73
CA GLY A 171 1.89 2.10 -17.62
C GLY A 171 1.97 3.62 -17.74
N ALA A 172 0.85 4.33 -17.95
CA ALA A 172 0.86 5.79 -18.03
C ALA A 172 1.25 6.44 -16.69
N ASP A 173 0.70 5.93 -15.59
CA ASP A 173 1.01 6.36 -14.22
C ASP A 173 2.51 6.25 -13.91
N SER A 174 3.11 5.11 -14.24
CA SER A 174 4.54 4.86 -14.01
C SER A 174 5.43 5.72 -14.92
N ARG A 175 5.04 5.95 -16.19
CA ARG A 175 5.76 6.86 -17.10
C ARG A 175 5.71 8.31 -16.63
N MET A 176 4.55 8.79 -16.12
CA MET A 176 4.44 10.14 -15.54
C MET A 176 5.29 10.25 -14.28
N THR A 177 5.29 9.23 -13.42
CA THR A 177 6.10 9.19 -12.20
C THR A 177 7.60 9.21 -12.52
N ALA A 178 8.05 8.42 -13.50
CA ALA A 178 9.45 8.44 -13.96
C ALA A 178 9.86 9.82 -14.45
N GLY A 179 9.04 10.44 -15.31
CA GLY A 179 9.29 11.80 -15.80
C GLY A 179 9.33 12.86 -14.69
N PHE A 180 8.51 12.70 -13.65
CA PHE A 180 8.57 13.57 -12.47
C PHE A 180 9.90 13.41 -11.72
N ILE A 181 10.33 12.17 -11.45
CA ILE A 181 11.58 11.91 -10.73
C ILE A 181 12.79 12.48 -11.47
N GLU A 182 12.86 12.31 -12.79
CA GLU A 182 13.91 12.89 -13.63
C GLU A 182 13.92 14.43 -13.56
N ALA A 183 12.76 15.05 -13.68
CA ALA A 183 12.60 16.49 -13.62
C ALA A 183 12.99 17.05 -12.24
N TRP A 184 12.52 16.42 -11.16
CA TRP A 184 12.82 16.83 -9.80
C TRP A 184 14.31 16.73 -9.46
N LEU A 185 14.95 15.60 -9.76
CA LEU A 185 16.39 15.40 -9.52
C LEU A 185 17.24 16.38 -10.30
N THR A 186 16.85 16.70 -11.53
CA THR A 186 17.54 17.70 -12.37
C THR A 186 17.39 19.10 -11.76
N ALA A 187 16.17 19.52 -11.43
CA ALA A 187 15.89 20.83 -10.85
C ALA A 187 16.55 21.03 -9.48
N ALA A 188 16.60 19.99 -8.67
CA ALA A 188 17.22 20.01 -7.35
C ALA A 188 18.75 19.84 -7.38
N GLY A 189 19.39 19.61 -8.54
CA GLY A 189 20.83 19.33 -8.66
C GLY A 189 21.25 18.01 -8.00
N ARG A 190 20.35 16.99 -7.97
CA ARG A 190 20.52 15.75 -7.23
C ARG A 190 20.72 14.52 -8.13
N ALA A 191 21.16 14.73 -9.37
CA ALA A 191 21.39 13.65 -10.33
C ALA A 191 22.43 12.61 -9.85
N GLY A 192 23.38 13.01 -9.01
CA GLY A 192 24.39 12.13 -8.41
C GLY A 192 23.99 11.47 -7.10
N SER A 193 22.83 11.78 -6.50
CA SER A 193 22.38 11.22 -5.23
C SER A 193 21.99 9.75 -5.39
N PRO A 194 22.28 8.89 -4.39
CA PRO A 194 21.60 7.60 -4.26
C PRO A 194 20.08 7.81 -4.19
N ARG A 195 19.32 6.98 -4.89
CA ARG A 195 17.88 7.18 -5.04
C ARG A 195 17.10 5.89 -4.84
N TYR A 196 16.01 6.04 -4.09
CA TYR A 196 15.15 4.94 -3.69
C TYR A 196 13.69 5.28 -3.92
N LEU A 197 12.88 4.28 -4.27
CA LEU A 197 11.42 4.39 -4.28
C LEU A 197 10.85 3.62 -3.09
N VAL A 198 9.84 4.21 -2.47
CA VAL A 198 9.07 3.57 -1.39
C VAL A 198 7.60 3.61 -1.79
N GLY A 199 7.07 2.47 -2.21
CA GLY A 199 5.67 2.33 -2.63
C GLY A 199 4.87 1.50 -1.64
N GLU A 200 3.59 1.86 -1.45
CA GLU A 200 2.64 1.08 -0.64
C GLU A 200 1.47 0.60 -1.49
N SER A 201 1.05 -0.67 -1.28
CA SER A 201 -0.12 -1.23 -1.96
C SER A 201 0.04 -1.19 -3.48
N TYR A 202 -0.94 -0.67 -4.25
CA TYR A 202 -0.75 -0.41 -5.69
C TYR A 202 0.52 0.43 -5.98
N GLY A 203 0.94 1.31 -5.08
CA GLY A 203 2.20 2.05 -5.22
C GLY A 203 3.43 1.15 -5.39
N THR A 204 3.34 -0.12 -5.03
CA THR A 204 4.40 -1.11 -5.28
C THR A 204 4.52 -1.48 -6.76
N LEU A 205 3.38 -1.56 -7.50
CA LEU A 205 3.39 -1.69 -8.96
C LEU A 205 4.02 -0.45 -9.59
N ARG A 206 3.57 0.75 -9.17
CA ARG A 206 4.15 2.03 -9.63
C ARG A 206 5.66 2.04 -9.41
N ALA A 207 6.14 1.63 -8.23
CA ALA A 207 7.57 1.58 -7.93
C ALA A 207 8.34 0.63 -8.83
N ALA A 208 7.83 -0.59 -9.02
CA ALA A 208 8.48 -1.61 -9.84
C ALA A 208 8.54 -1.20 -11.32
N LEU A 209 7.41 -0.76 -11.88
CA LEU A 209 7.34 -0.30 -13.28
C LEU A 209 8.22 0.94 -13.50
N THR A 210 8.18 1.92 -12.59
CA THR A 210 9.04 3.11 -12.63
C THR A 210 10.53 2.74 -12.56
N ALA A 211 10.91 1.79 -11.70
CA ALA A 211 12.28 1.31 -11.60
C ALA A 211 12.77 0.70 -12.92
N GLY A 212 11.92 -0.08 -13.59
CA GLY A 212 12.21 -0.63 -14.92
C GLY A 212 12.34 0.44 -16.00
N LEU A 213 11.51 1.49 -15.97
CA LEU A 213 11.59 2.61 -16.91
C LEU A 213 12.86 3.44 -16.74
N LEU A 214 13.30 3.64 -15.51
CA LEU A 214 14.50 4.43 -15.18
C LEU A 214 15.79 3.62 -15.25
N SER A 215 15.75 2.30 -15.48
CA SER A 215 16.90 1.41 -15.35
C SER A 215 18.10 1.79 -16.20
N GLU A 216 17.90 2.38 -17.38
CA GLU A 216 18.98 2.78 -18.30
C GLU A 216 19.36 4.26 -18.12
N SER A 217 18.37 5.16 -18.00
CA SER A 217 18.60 6.61 -17.96
C SER A 217 19.00 7.12 -16.58
N LEU A 218 18.43 6.55 -15.53
CA LEU A 218 18.57 7.01 -14.15
C LEU A 218 18.48 5.84 -13.15
N PRO A 219 19.45 4.90 -13.15
CA PRO A 219 19.37 3.70 -12.33
C PRO A 219 19.15 4.01 -10.85
N LEU A 220 18.21 3.30 -10.22
CA LEU A 220 17.93 3.39 -8.79
C LEU A 220 18.94 2.55 -7.99
N ASP A 221 19.10 2.86 -6.70
CA ASP A 221 19.88 2.07 -5.75
C ASP A 221 19.02 1.04 -5.01
N GLY A 222 17.71 1.23 -4.97
CA GLY A 222 16.79 0.24 -4.44
C GLY A 222 15.33 0.67 -4.44
N VAL A 223 14.47 -0.31 -4.15
CA VAL A 223 13.03 -0.13 -4.02
C VAL A 223 12.55 -0.83 -2.76
N ALA A 224 11.73 -0.14 -1.95
CA ALA A 224 11.04 -0.71 -0.81
C ALA A 224 9.53 -0.80 -1.11
N LEU A 225 8.99 -1.99 -1.04
CA LEU A 225 7.61 -2.33 -1.37
C LEU A 225 6.86 -2.70 -0.08
N MET A 226 6.00 -1.79 0.38
CA MET A 226 5.20 -1.98 1.59
C MET A 226 3.82 -2.54 1.20
N GLY A 227 3.50 -3.75 1.69
CA GLY A 227 2.29 -4.44 1.25
C GLY A 227 2.28 -4.64 -0.26
N GLN A 228 3.23 -5.42 -0.77
CA GLN A 228 3.47 -5.58 -2.21
C GLN A 228 2.30 -6.24 -2.96
N ALA A 229 2.05 -5.81 -4.19
CA ALA A 229 0.99 -6.29 -5.06
C ALA A 229 1.50 -6.75 -6.45
N LEU A 230 2.82 -6.98 -6.61
CA LEU A 230 3.41 -7.33 -7.90
C LEU A 230 2.88 -8.66 -8.45
N ASN A 231 2.65 -9.63 -7.58
CA ASN A 231 2.11 -10.95 -7.94
C ASN A 231 0.59 -11.07 -7.65
N MET A 232 -0.15 -9.97 -7.83
CA MET A 232 -1.59 -9.98 -7.55
C MET A 232 -2.37 -10.91 -8.49
N ILE A 233 -1.85 -11.24 -9.66
CA ILE A 233 -2.47 -12.19 -10.59
C ILE A 233 -2.48 -13.59 -9.95
N GLU A 234 -1.34 -14.03 -9.43
CA GLU A 234 -1.12 -15.35 -8.83
C GLU A 234 -1.80 -15.46 -7.46
N THR A 235 -1.85 -14.36 -6.71
CA THR A 235 -2.33 -14.33 -5.33
C THR A 235 -3.78 -13.87 -5.17
N SER A 236 -4.42 -13.40 -6.25
CA SER A 236 -5.85 -13.08 -6.27
C SER A 236 -6.73 -14.33 -6.20
N GLN A 237 -7.58 -14.38 -5.19
CA GLN A 237 -8.46 -15.52 -4.95
C GLN A 237 -9.59 -15.61 -5.98
N ARG A 238 -9.39 -16.46 -6.96
CA ARG A 238 -10.31 -16.78 -8.05
C ARG A 238 -10.57 -18.28 -8.11
N ARG A 239 -11.73 -18.66 -8.58
CA ARG A 239 -12.05 -20.08 -8.78
C ARG A 239 -10.99 -20.72 -9.70
N GLY A 240 -10.37 -21.80 -9.24
CA GLY A 240 -9.33 -22.51 -9.98
C GLY A 240 -7.89 -22.04 -9.70
N ASN A 241 -7.72 -20.84 -9.16
CA ASN A 241 -6.40 -20.37 -8.69
C ASN A 241 -6.11 -20.90 -7.29
N ILE A 242 -5.65 -22.15 -7.20
CA ILE A 242 -5.44 -22.83 -5.91
C ILE A 242 -4.27 -22.22 -5.10
N VAL A 243 -3.25 -21.71 -5.77
CA VAL A 243 -2.09 -21.06 -5.13
C VAL A 243 -2.55 -19.89 -4.26
N SER A 244 -3.51 -19.10 -4.76
CA SER A 244 -4.00 -17.92 -4.05
C SER A 244 -4.63 -18.22 -2.68
N TYR A 245 -5.19 -19.40 -2.48
CA TYR A 245 -5.73 -19.82 -1.17
C TYR A 245 -4.61 -20.29 -0.23
N ALA A 246 -3.64 -21.01 -0.77
CA ALA A 246 -2.49 -21.48 0.01
C ALA A 246 -1.63 -20.32 0.52
N VAL A 247 -1.19 -19.42 -0.35
CA VAL A 247 -0.31 -18.30 0.04
C VAL A 247 -0.96 -17.32 1.02
N ASN A 248 -2.28 -17.23 1.06
CA ASN A 248 -2.96 -16.35 1.99
C ASN A 248 -3.19 -16.97 3.39
N LEU A 249 -3.02 -18.29 3.55
CA LEU A 249 -3.31 -18.99 4.80
C LEU A 249 -2.51 -18.49 6.01
N PRO A 250 -1.20 -18.15 5.93
CA PRO A 250 -0.44 -17.64 7.08
C PRO A 250 -1.00 -16.35 7.69
N ALA A 251 -1.50 -15.44 6.87
CA ALA A 251 -2.13 -14.21 7.35
C ALA A 251 -3.45 -14.53 8.10
N LEU A 252 -4.27 -15.46 7.57
CA LEU A 252 -5.50 -15.89 8.23
C LEU A 252 -5.19 -16.55 9.57
N THR A 253 -4.11 -17.33 9.65
CA THR A 253 -3.64 -17.96 10.90
C THR A 253 -3.20 -16.91 11.93
N ALA A 254 -2.42 -15.90 11.50
CA ALA A 254 -2.00 -14.82 12.37
C ALA A 254 -3.20 -14.05 12.96
N ILE A 255 -4.19 -13.75 12.12
CA ILE A 255 -5.41 -13.06 12.52
C ILE A 255 -6.24 -13.91 13.49
N ALA A 256 -6.40 -15.21 13.21
CA ALA A 256 -7.12 -16.12 14.09
C ALA A 256 -6.44 -16.24 15.46
N ALA A 257 -5.10 -16.27 15.50
CA ALA A 257 -4.32 -16.26 16.74
C ALA A 257 -4.52 -14.97 17.54
N PHE A 258 -4.45 -13.81 16.87
CA PHE A 258 -4.69 -12.50 17.51
C PHE A 258 -6.07 -12.44 18.21
N HIS A 259 -7.11 -12.91 17.52
CA HIS A 259 -8.49 -12.95 18.06
C HIS A 259 -8.75 -14.14 18.97
N LYS A 260 -7.72 -14.92 19.35
CA LYS A 260 -7.81 -16.08 20.24
C LYS A 260 -8.83 -17.13 19.77
N ARG A 261 -8.97 -17.29 18.45
CA ARG A 261 -9.87 -18.28 17.83
C ARG A 261 -9.17 -19.63 17.62
N ILE A 262 -7.85 -19.68 17.80
CA ILE A 262 -7.00 -20.86 17.78
C ILE A 262 -6.04 -20.84 18.97
N PRO A 263 -5.57 -22.02 19.46
CA PRO A 263 -4.56 -22.09 20.51
C PRO A 263 -3.16 -21.67 20.01
N GLY A 264 -2.24 -21.37 20.93
CA GLY A 264 -0.83 -21.05 20.63
C GLY A 264 -0.64 -19.61 20.12
N SER A 265 -1.50 -18.68 20.56
CA SER A 265 -1.39 -17.26 20.21
C SER A 265 -0.18 -16.55 20.84
N GLU A 266 0.46 -17.16 21.80
CA GLU A 266 1.65 -16.65 22.50
C GLU A 266 2.93 -16.76 21.67
N ASP A 267 2.98 -17.61 20.63
CA ASP A 267 4.08 -17.72 19.67
C ASP A 267 3.56 -17.54 18.24
N LEU A 268 3.22 -16.31 17.92
CA LEU A 268 2.66 -15.94 16.61
C LEU A 268 3.58 -16.34 15.45
N LYS A 269 4.91 -16.18 15.62
CA LYS A 269 5.87 -16.54 14.59
C LYS A 269 5.87 -18.03 14.29
N ALA A 270 5.90 -18.88 15.31
CA ALA A 270 5.82 -20.33 15.11
C ALA A 270 4.52 -20.73 14.41
N ARG A 271 3.39 -20.11 14.75
CA ARG A 271 2.09 -20.38 14.10
C ARG A 271 2.07 -19.98 12.63
N ILE A 272 2.68 -18.85 12.28
CA ILE A 272 2.83 -18.40 10.89
C ILE A 272 3.69 -19.40 10.11
N GLU A 273 4.83 -19.85 10.64
CA GLU A 273 5.71 -20.82 9.98
C GLU A 273 5.06 -22.20 9.82
N GLU A 274 4.34 -22.68 10.83
CA GLU A 274 3.56 -23.90 10.76
C GLU A 274 2.50 -23.83 9.64
N SER A 275 1.79 -22.71 9.59
CA SER A 275 0.77 -22.45 8.58
C SER A 275 1.37 -22.35 7.17
N TRP A 276 2.50 -21.66 7.00
CA TRP A 276 3.21 -21.56 5.74
C TRP A 276 3.66 -22.92 5.21
N THR A 277 4.28 -23.73 6.09
CA THR A 277 4.70 -25.09 5.74
C THR A 277 3.52 -25.93 5.26
N PHE A 278 2.44 -25.97 6.04
CA PHE A 278 1.23 -26.71 5.65
C PHE A 278 0.61 -26.16 4.35
N ALA A 279 0.57 -24.84 4.20
CA ALA A 279 0.00 -24.19 3.01
C ALA A 279 0.71 -24.61 1.73
N MET A 280 2.02 -24.62 1.73
CA MET A 280 2.84 -24.87 0.53
C MET A 280 3.12 -26.35 0.27
N THR A 281 2.74 -27.24 1.18
CA THR A 281 2.90 -28.69 1.02
C THR A 281 1.54 -29.41 0.95
N ASP A 282 0.99 -29.79 2.09
CA ASP A 282 -0.19 -30.65 2.16
C ASP A 282 -1.46 -29.97 1.65
N TYR A 283 -1.66 -28.69 2.01
CA TYR A 283 -2.86 -27.97 1.58
C TYR A 283 -2.88 -27.71 0.08
N LEU A 284 -1.77 -27.26 -0.51
CA LEU A 284 -1.66 -27.08 -1.95
C LEU A 284 -1.83 -28.40 -2.70
N SER A 285 -1.28 -29.50 -2.16
CA SER A 285 -1.47 -30.84 -2.71
C SER A 285 -2.95 -31.27 -2.63
N ALA A 286 -3.63 -31.02 -1.50
CA ALA A 286 -5.04 -31.32 -1.34
C ALA A 286 -5.91 -30.52 -2.32
N LEU A 287 -5.67 -29.21 -2.48
CA LEU A 287 -6.39 -28.37 -3.43
C LEU A 287 -6.19 -28.85 -4.89
N ARG A 288 -4.96 -29.24 -5.27
CA ARG A 288 -4.66 -29.81 -6.59
C ARG A 288 -5.40 -31.12 -6.85
N ARG A 289 -5.48 -32.01 -5.85
CA ARG A 289 -6.19 -33.27 -5.96
C ARG A 289 -7.72 -33.10 -6.05
N GLY A 290 -8.26 -32.09 -5.37
CA GLY A 290 -9.67 -31.70 -5.50
C GLY A 290 -10.64 -32.89 -5.31
N ASN A 291 -11.34 -33.27 -6.40
CA ASN A 291 -12.30 -34.37 -6.37
C ASN A 291 -11.67 -35.77 -6.21
N GLN A 292 -10.36 -35.92 -6.33
CA GLN A 292 -9.64 -37.18 -6.11
C GLN A 292 -9.43 -37.47 -4.62
N LEU A 293 -9.69 -36.51 -3.72
CA LEU A 293 -9.62 -36.74 -2.29
C LEU A 293 -10.74 -37.67 -1.83
N THR A 294 -10.40 -38.68 -1.03
CA THR A 294 -11.38 -39.48 -0.28
C THR A 294 -12.11 -38.59 0.75
N ALA A 295 -13.25 -39.04 1.22
CA ALA A 295 -13.99 -38.33 2.29
C ALA A 295 -13.16 -38.15 3.56
N ALA A 296 -12.34 -39.13 3.93
CA ALA A 296 -11.45 -39.08 5.09
C ALA A 296 -10.33 -38.03 4.90
N GLU A 297 -9.65 -38.02 3.76
CA GLU A 297 -8.61 -37.03 3.46
C GLU A 297 -9.17 -35.61 3.44
N ARG A 298 -10.35 -35.41 2.84
CA ARG A 298 -11.06 -34.14 2.81
C ARG A 298 -11.40 -33.66 4.21
N ARG A 299 -11.89 -34.55 5.08
CA ARG A 299 -12.21 -34.27 6.50
C ARG A 299 -10.94 -33.89 7.25
N ALA A 300 -9.88 -34.67 7.15
CA ALA A 300 -8.61 -34.38 7.81
C ALA A 300 -8.02 -33.01 7.39
N THR A 301 -8.08 -32.68 6.10
CA THR A 301 -7.64 -31.35 5.61
C THR A 301 -8.51 -30.23 6.17
N ALA A 302 -9.83 -30.41 6.23
CA ALA A 302 -10.75 -29.41 6.77
C ALA A 302 -10.51 -29.18 8.29
N GLU A 303 -10.27 -30.23 9.05
CA GLU A 303 -9.94 -30.16 10.48
C GLU A 303 -8.60 -29.46 10.71
N ARG A 304 -7.61 -29.72 9.83
CA ARG A 304 -6.34 -29.01 9.89
C ARG A 304 -6.50 -27.51 9.60
N LEU A 305 -7.28 -27.15 8.59
CA LEU A 305 -7.62 -25.75 8.29
C LEU A 305 -8.35 -25.09 9.46
N GLN A 306 -9.29 -25.77 10.10
CA GLN A 306 -9.95 -25.29 11.32
C GLN A 306 -8.94 -25.00 12.43
N SER A 307 -7.98 -25.89 12.67
CA SER A 307 -6.96 -25.70 13.71
C SER A 307 -6.03 -24.51 13.46
N LEU A 308 -5.90 -24.07 12.19
CA LEU A 308 -5.07 -22.95 11.78
C LEU A 308 -5.85 -21.63 11.64
N THR A 309 -7.14 -21.67 11.38
CA THR A 309 -7.92 -20.48 11.04
C THR A 309 -9.08 -20.18 11.97
N GLY A 310 -9.46 -21.14 12.84
CA GLY A 310 -10.64 -21.02 13.70
C GLY A 310 -11.97 -21.15 12.95
N ILE A 311 -11.96 -21.26 11.62
CA ILE A 311 -13.17 -21.48 10.80
C ILE A 311 -13.51 -22.99 10.83
N SER A 312 -14.76 -23.32 11.01
CA SER A 312 -15.18 -24.71 11.20
C SER A 312 -14.84 -25.63 10.02
N ALA A 313 -14.50 -26.88 10.30
CA ALA A 313 -14.27 -27.91 9.29
C ALA A 313 -15.48 -28.08 8.35
N ASP A 314 -16.69 -27.94 8.87
CA ASP A 314 -17.91 -28.04 8.06
C ASP A 314 -18.04 -26.89 7.06
N TYR A 315 -17.59 -25.67 7.41
CA TYR A 315 -17.47 -24.58 6.44
C TYR A 315 -16.53 -24.97 5.28
N TYR A 316 -15.35 -25.47 5.60
CA TYR A 316 -14.38 -25.90 4.59
C TYR A 316 -14.90 -27.03 3.71
N LEU A 317 -15.57 -28.01 4.28
CA LEU A 317 -16.19 -29.11 3.54
C LEU A 317 -17.26 -28.62 2.58
N ALA A 318 -18.09 -27.67 3.01
CA ALA A 318 -19.13 -27.05 2.17
C ALA A 318 -18.54 -26.17 1.06
N ASN A 319 -17.35 -25.61 1.25
CA ASN A 319 -16.70 -24.65 0.36
C ASN A 319 -15.44 -25.18 -0.35
N ARG A 320 -15.36 -26.50 -0.59
CA ARG A 320 -14.24 -27.14 -1.34
C ARG A 320 -12.86 -26.91 -0.72
N LEU A 321 -12.80 -26.86 0.59
CA LEU A 321 -11.59 -26.59 1.39
C LEU A 321 -11.00 -25.18 1.21
N VAL A 322 -11.75 -24.19 0.73
CA VAL A 322 -11.26 -22.83 0.54
C VAL A 322 -12.11 -21.81 1.31
N ILE A 323 -11.46 -20.73 1.72
CA ILE A 323 -12.09 -19.50 2.18
C ILE A 323 -11.38 -18.32 1.53
N THR A 324 -12.13 -17.29 1.10
CA THR A 324 -11.52 -16.05 0.66
C THR A 324 -11.17 -15.18 1.86
N LYS A 325 -10.21 -14.28 1.69
CA LYS A 325 -9.86 -13.27 2.73
C LYS A 325 -11.10 -12.47 3.17
N MET A 326 -11.94 -12.11 2.21
CA MET A 326 -13.19 -11.38 2.47
C MET A 326 -14.20 -12.19 3.26
N ASP A 327 -14.43 -13.46 2.87
CA ASP A 327 -15.32 -14.34 3.62
C ASP A 327 -14.76 -14.61 5.03
N PHE A 328 -13.44 -14.72 5.17
CA PHE A 328 -12.79 -14.89 6.46
C PHE A 328 -13.01 -13.69 7.40
N CYS A 329 -12.89 -12.45 6.90
CA CYS A 329 -13.18 -11.25 7.68
C CYS A 329 -14.62 -11.20 8.19
N VAL A 330 -15.55 -11.83 7.49
CA VAL A 330 -16.97 -11.91 7.90
C VAL A 330 -17.24 -13.09 8.84
N GLU A 331 -16.59 -14.24 8.60
CA GLU A 331 -16.92 -15.50 9.29
C GLU A 331 -16.22 -15.66 10.66
N LEU A 332 -15.00 -15.10 10.85
CA LEU A 332 -14.18 -15.39 12.03
C LEU A 332 -14.85 -14.99 13.35
N LEU A 333 -15.48 -13.83 13.42
CA LEU A 333 -16.15 -13.29 14.61
C LEU A 333 -17.68 -13.20 14.45
N LYS A 334 -18.24 -13.93 13.51
CA LYS A 334 -19.67 -13.91 13.18
C LYS A 334 -20.56 -14.31 14.37
N ASP A 335 -20.10 -15.23 15.20
CA ASP A 335 -20.78 -15.64 16.45
C ASP A 335 -20.91 -14.51 17.47
N GLN A 336 -20.06 -13.47 17.36
CA GLN A 336 -20.09 -12.26 18.17
C GLN A 336 -20.83 -11.10 17.49
N GLY A 337 -21.35 -11.29 16.27
CA GLY A 337 -21.98 -10.24 15.47
C GLY A 337 -21.00 -9.19 14.95
N LEU A 338 -19.71 -9.54 14.79
CA LEU A 338 -18.64 -8.67 14.38
C LEU A 338 -18.07 -9.08 13.02
N ILE A 339 -17.49 -8.08 12.30
CA ILE A 339 -16.64 -8.26 11.14
C ILE A 339 -15.24 -7.70 11.43
N LEU A 340 -14.23 -8.17 10.70
CA LEU A 340 -12.86 -7.69 10.80
C LEU A 340 -12.59 -6.58 9.80
N GLY A 341 -11.62 -5.72 10.13
CA GLY A 341 -11.03 -4.76 9.21
C GLY A 341 -10.28 -5.45 8.08
N MET A 342 -10.47 -4.98 6.85
CA MET A 342 -9.78 -5.53 5.68
C MET A 342 -8.33 -4.99 5.59
N TYR A 343 -8.13 -3.74 5.96
CA TYR A 343 -6.79 -3.14 5.97
C TYR A 343 -5.96 -3.57 7.19
N ASP A 344 -6.62 -3.80 8.32
CA ASP A 344 -5.97 -4.32 9.52
C ASP A 344 -6.98 -5.19 10.28
N ALA A 345 -6.81 -6.48 10.16
CA ALA A 345 -7.76 -7.44 10.71
C ALA A 345 -7.66 -7.60 12.25
N ARG A 346 -6.83 -6.82 12.94
CA ARG A 346 -6.89 -6.65 14.39
C ARG A 346 -8.12 -5.83 14.80
N TYR A 347 -8.54 -4.90 13.95
CA TYR A 347 -9.74 -4.10 14.15
C TYR A 347 -10.99 -4.92 13.86
N SER A 348 -11.98 -4.78 14.72
CA SER A 348 -13.30 -5.40 14.53
C SER A 348 -14.40 -4.37 14.80
N GLY A 349 -15.53 -4.56 14.17
CA GLY A 349 -16.69 -3.71 14.34
C GLY A 349 -17.99 -4.45 14.04
N PRO A 350 -19.16 -3.83 14.32
CA PRO A 350 -20.46 -4.45 14.11
C PRO A 350 -20.63 -4.96 12.67
N ALA A 351 -21.18 -6.16 12.52
CA ALA A 351 -21.60 -6.66 11.23
C ALA A 351 -22.71 -5.74 10.64
N PRO A 352 -22.68 -5.46 9.33
CA PRO A 352 -23.68 -4.59 8.71
C PRO A 352 -25.07 -5.23 8.81
N ARG A 353 -26.10 -4.40 8.99
CA ARG A 353 -27.48 -4.84 8.90
C ARG A 353 -27.84 -5.21 7.45
N ALA A 354 -28.92 -5.98 7.30
CA ALA A 354 -29.39 -6.34 5.96
C ALA A 354 -29.65 -5.10 5.10
N GLY A 355 -28.96 -5.03 3.95
CA GLY A 355 -29.03 -3.89 3.01
C GLY A 355 -28.04 -2.75 3.27
N GLU A 356 -27.31 -2.75 4.38
CA GLU A 356 -26.23 -1.80 4.65
C GLU A 356 -24.94 -2.25 3.96
N ARG A 357 -24.12 -1.29 3.51
CA ARG A 357 -22.75 -1.58 3.07
C ARG A 357 -21.85 -1.72 4.30
N PRO A 358 -20.97 -2.75 4.35
CA PRO A 358 -20.02 -2.86 5.43
C PRO A 358 -19.09 -1.64 5.45
N SER A 359 -18.87 -1.05 6.62
CA SER A 359 -17.81 -0.09 6.85
C SER A 359 -16.61 -0.82 7.42
N ASP A 360 -15.43 -0.56 6.88
CA ASP A 360 -14.20 -1.16 7.41
C ASP A 360 -13.94 -0.62 8.84
N PRO A 361 -13.83 -1.49 9.86
CA PRO A 361 -13.53 -1.06 11.22
C PRO A 361 -12.24 -0.23 11.37
N TYR A 362 -11.29 -0.37 10.46
CA TYR A 362 -10.06 0.44 10.42
C TYR A 362 -10.31 1.91 10.03
N ASN A 363 -11.47 2.26 9.50
CA ASN A 363 -11.78 3.63 9.06
C ASN A 363 -11.67 4.67 10.18
N LYS A 364 -11.77 4.28 11.46
CA LYS A 364 -11.52 5.19 12.58
C LYS A 364 -10.08 5.75 12.59
N VAL A 365 -9.11 4.98 12.12
CA VAL A 365 -7.72 5.43 11.94
C VAL A 365 -7.58 6.27 10.68
N ASN A 366 -8.18 5.83 9.57
CA ASN A 366 -8.17 6.58 8.30
C ASN A 366 -8.73 7.99 8.44
N ALA A 367 -9.71 8.18 9.31
CA ALA A 367 -10.35 9.48 9.56
C ALA A 367 -9.38 10.55 10.10
N MET A 368 -8.27 10.14 10.73
CA MET A 368 -7.26 11.06 11.26
C MET A 368 -6.44 11.75 10.16
N VAL A 369 -6.26 11.10 9.00
CA VAL A 369 -5.26 11.49 8.00
C VAL A 369 -5.58 12.85 7.38
N ALA A 370 -6.79 13.04 6.86
CA ALA A 370 -7.16 14.25 6.13
C ALA A 370 -7.11 15.53 7.01
N PRO A 371 -7.71 15.57 8.22
CA PRO A 371 -7.66 16.78 9.05
C PRO A 371 -6.24 17.09 9.55
N LEU A 372 -5.43 16.07 9.87
CA LEU A 372 -4.08 16.30 10.33
C LEU A 372 -3.14 16.72 9.19
N LEU A 373 -3.32 16.18 7.99
CA LEU A 373 -2.60 16.65 6.80
C LEU A 373 -2.98 18.11 6.50
N ALA A 374 -4.26 18.46 6.53
CA ALA A 374 -4.71 19.83 6.31
C ALA A 374 -4.05 20.80 7.30
N ARG A 375 -4.05 20.44 8.58
CA ARG A 375 -3.39 21.22 9.62
C ARG A 375 -1.88 21.32 9.40
N HIS A 376 -1.22 20.21 9.04
CA HIS A 376 0.21 20.20 8.74
C HIS A 376 0.55 21.10 7.56
N MET A 377 -0.18 20.99 6.46
CA MET A 377 0.02 21.82 5.25
C MET A 377 -0.17 23.31 5.55
N THR A 378 -1.23 23.69 6.25
CA THR A 378 -1.56 25.11 6.46
C THR A 378 -0.74 25.74 7.59
N GLU A 379 -0.67 25.09 8.76
CA GLU A 379 -0.06 25.69 9.95
C GLU A 379 1.46 25.50 9.99
N ASN A 380 1.96 24.34 9.55
CA ASN A 380 3.39 24.06 9.61
C ASN A 380 4.10 24.42 8.30
N LEU A 381 3.54 24.04 7.14
CA LEU A 381 4.20 24.27 5.85
C LEU A 381 3.82 25.60 5.20
N GLY A 382 2.85 26.32 5.75
CA GLY A 382 2.42 27.65 5.25
C GLY A 382 1.75 27.59 3.87
N VAL A 383 1.16 26.47 3.49
CA VAL A 383 0.44 26.30 2.23
C VAL A 383 -0.84 27.14 2.27
N ARG A 384 -1.01 28.01 1.26
CA ARG A 384 -2.15 28.92 1.15
C ARG A 384 -3.17 28.51 0.10
N LEU A 385 -3.11 27.25 -0.33
CA LEU A 385 -4.13 26.65 -1.19
C LEU A 385 -5.33 26.23 -0.35
N SER A 386 -6.52 26.26 -0.95
CA SER A 386 -7.70 25.72 -0.28
C SER A 386 -7.58 24.20 -0.10
N MET A 387 -7.67 23.71 1.13
CA MET A 387 -7.65 22.27 1.40
C MET A 387 -8.87 21.53 0.82
N SER A 388 -9.94 22.24 0.42
CA SER A 388 -11.03 21.65 -0.37
C SER A 388 -10.58 21.18 -1.76
N ASP A 389 -9.49 21.74 -2.29
CA ASP A 389 -8.90 21.36 -3.57
C ASP A 389 -7.93 20.16 -3.44
N TYR A 390 -7.52 19.82 -2.20
CA TYR A 390 -6.70 18.65 -1.95
C TYR A 390 -7.56 17.38 -2.03
N ARG A 391 -7.26 16.53 -2.99
CA ARG A 391 -7.97 15.27 -3.21
C ARG A 391 -7.22 14.12 -2.56
N GLY A 392 -7.69 13.60 -1.44
CA GLY A 392 -7.10 12.39 -0.83
C GLY A 392 -7.15 11.18 -1.76
N SER A 393 -8.22 11.10 -2.57
CA SER A 393 -8.38 10.15 -3.68
C SER A 393 -9.18 10.81 -4.80
N ALA A 394 -9.01 10.33 -6.04
CA ALA A 394 -9.81 10.81 -7.17
C ALA A 394 -10.83 9.76 -7.63
N PRO A 395 -12.03 10.19 -8.07
CA PRO A 395 -12.99 9.30 -8.70
C PRO A 395 -12.40 8.74 -10.00
N ARG A 396 -12.57 7.46 -10.24
CA ARG A 396 -12.14 6.83 -11.49
C ARG A 396 -13.13 7.15 -12.60
N PRO A 397 -12.67 7.59 -13.78
CA PRO A 397 -13.54 7.81 -14.95
C PRO A 397 -14.02 6.49 -15.59
N GLY A 398 -13.50 5.35 -15.11
CA GLY A 398 -13.78 4.00 -15.60
C GLY A 398 -12.91 2.97 -14.89
N PRO A 399 -12.82 1.74 -15.40
CA PRO A 399 -11.88 0.76 -14.91
C PRO A 399 -10.44 1.29 -15.04
N TRP A 400 -9.59 0.97 -14.05
CA TRP A 400 -8.16 1.20 -14.18
C TRP A 400 -7.58 0.25 -15.24
N GLY A 401 -6.76 0.79 -16.16
CA GLY A 401 -6.07 -0.01 -17.16
C GLY A 401 -4.87 -0.73 -16.53
N TYR A 402 -4.76 -2.01 -16.81
CA TYR A 402 -3.56 -2.79 -16.55
C TYR A 402 -2.94 -3.14 -17.89
N GLU A 403 -1.75 -2.61 -18.16
CA GLU A 403 -1.03 -2.87 -19.40
C GLU A 403 -0.29 -4.21 -19.27
N PRO A 404 -0.45 -5.15 -20.22
CA PRO A 404 0.34 -6.37 -20.20
C PRO A 404 1.82 -6.05 -20.41
N THR A 405 2.70 -6.86 -19.85
CA THR A 405 4.14 -6.73 -20.04
C THR A 405 4.52 -7.02 -21.50
N GLU A 406 3.81 -7.95 -22.11
CA GLU A 406 3.90 -8.32 -23.52
C GLU A 406 2.48 -8.59 -24.04
N GLY A 407 2.22 -8.26 -25.31
CA GLY A 407 0.92 -8.49 -25.93
C GLY A 407 0.04 -7.25 -26.02
N ALA A 408 -1.23 -7.45 -26.37
CA ALA A 408 -2.21 -6.39 -26.64
C ALA A 408 -3.32 -6.25 -25.58
N GLY A 409 -3.25 -7.01 -24.50
CA GLY A 409 -4.27 -7.06 -23.44
C GLY A 409 -5.34 -8.12 -23.68
N GLY A 410 -5.02 -9.36 -23.35
CA GLY A 410 -5.94 -10.48 -23.52
C GLY A 410 -5.72 -11.58 -22.47
N PRO A 411 -6.49 -12.67 -22.51
CA PRO A 411 -6.39 -13.74 -21.50
C PRO A 411 -5.13 -14.59 -21.63
N PHE A 412 -4.33 -14.38 -22.66
CA PHE A 412 -3.07 -15.09 -22.94
C PHE A 412 -1.85 -14.20 -22.75
N ASP A 413 -2.04 -12.93 -22.38
CA ASP A 413 -0.96 -11.99 -22.20
C ASP A 413 -0.42 -12.03 -20.77
N ASP A 414 0.86 -11.74 -20.63
CA ASP A 414 1.57 -11.73 -19.35
C ASP A 414 1.51 -10.36 -18.68
N TYR A 415 1.33 -10.38 -17.36
CA TYR A 415 1.27 -9.21 -16.50
C TYR A 415 2.32 -9.36 -15.39
N PHE A 416 3.60 -9.47 -15.78
CA PHE A 416 4.71 -9.60 -14.85
C PHE A 416 5.19 -8.24 -14.36
N TYR A 417 4.55 -7.69 -13.33
CA TYR A 417 4.92 -6.40 -12.75
C TYR A 417 6.30 -6.41 -12.08
N ASP A 418 6.82 -7.56 -11.73
CA ASP A 418 8.14 -7.78 -11.15
C ASP A 418 9.29 -7.61 -12.16
N ARG A 419 9.06 -7.72 -13.47
CA ARG A 419 10.07 -7.48 -14.52
C ARG A 419 10.72 -6.09 -14.45
N GLY A 420 10.02 -5.09 -13.93
CA GLY A 420 10.61 -3.77 -13.69
C GLY A 420 11.77 -3.84 -12.69
N VAL A 421 11.60 -4.62 -11.63
CA VAL A 421 12.65 -4.86 -10.63
C VAL A 421 13.80 -5.69 -11.22
N GLU A 422 13.50 -6.71 -12.02
CA GLU A 422 14.51 -7.51 -12.72
C GLU A 422 15.42 -6.64 -13.60
N ARG A 423 14.83 -5.75 -14.41
CA ARG A 423 15.58 -4.80 -15.25
C ARG A 423 16.44 -3.87 -14.40
N ALA A 424 15.91 -3.32 -13.31
CA ALA A 424 16.66 -2.47 -12.41
C ALA A 424 17.83 -3.20 -11.74
N MET A 425 17.64 -4.46 -11.33
CA MET A 425 18.70 -5.31 -10.78
C MET A 425 19.78 -5.65 -11.82
N ALA A 426 19.39 -5.87 -13.07
CA ALA A 426 20.32 -6.12 -14.16
C ALA A 426 21.16 -4.87 -14.49
N ALA A 427 20.53 -3.69 -14.50
CA ALA A 427 21.20 -2.43 -14.81
C ALA A 427 22.13 -1.94 -13.69
N ASN A 428 21.76 -2.17 -12.42
CA ASN A 428 22.56 -1.76 -11.27
C ASN A 428 22.88 -2.95 -10.34
N PRO A 429 24.13 -3.45 -10.32
CA PRO A 429 24.54 -4.55 -9.43
C PRO A 429 24.35 -4.26 -7.93
N ARG A 430 24.26 -3.00 -7.53
CA ARG A 430 24.01 -2.59 -6.13
C ARG A 430 22.54 -2.47 -5.79
N PHE A 431 21.65 -2.52 -6.79
CA PHE A 431 20.21 -2.39 -6.55
C PHE A 431 19.72 -3.49 -5.59
N ARG A 432 18.93 -3.08 -4.60
CA ARG A 432 18.32 -3.98 -3.63
C ARG A 432 16.80 -3.82 -3.60
N LEU A 433 16.12 -4.88 -3.22
CA LEU A 433 14.67 -4.92 -3.03
C LEU A 433 14.35 -5.17 -1.55
N MET A 434 13.49 -4.35 -0.96
CA MET A 434 12.91 -4.61 0.35
C MET A 434 11.42 -4.90 0.18
N LEU A 435 10.94 -5.99 0.78
CA LEU A 435 9.53 -6.36 0.89
C LEU A 435 9.13 -6.25 2.36
N GLY A 436 8.27 -5.29 2.70
CA GLY A 436 7.74 -5.09 4.05
C GLY A 436 6.23 -5.35 4.08
N THR A 437 5.75 -6.23 4.97
CA THR A 437 4.32 -6.58 5.00
C THR A 437 3.82 -6.74 6.43
N GLY A 438 2.61 -6.26 6.71
CA GLY A 438 1.92 -6.47 7.97
C GLY A 438 1.33 -7.88 8.08
N VAL A 439 1.52 -8.55 9.22
CA VAL A 439 1.04 -9.93 9.41
C VAL A 439 -0.48 -10.02 9.50
N PHE A 440 -1.17 -8.90 9.78
CA PHE A 440 -2.63 -8.81 9.88
C PHE A 440 -3.27 -8.12 8.65
N ASP A 441 -2.50 -7.92 7.57
CA ASP A 441 -2.98 -7.40 6.31
C ASP A 441 -3.74 -8.48 5.53
N THR A 442 -5.00 -8.21 5.16
CA THR A 442 -5.78 -9.11 4.29
C THR A 442 -5.83 -8.65 2.84
N THR A 443 -5.31 -7.46 2.52
CA THR A 443 -5.24 -6.97 1.13
C THR A 443 -4.03 -7.52 0.41
N THR A 444 -2.85 -7.35 0.99
CA THR A 444 -1.56 -7.82 0.46
C THR A 444 -0.83 -8.60 1.57
N THR A 445 -0.98 -9.92 1.57
CA THR A 445 -0.60 -10.76 2.69
C THR A 445 0.89 -11.09 2.76
N ILE A 446 1.37 -11.46 3.95
CA ILE A 446 2.76 -11.93 4.16
C ILE A 446 3.10 -13.11 3.27
N GLY A 447 2.18 -14.06 3.08
CA GLY A 447 2.44 -15.22 2.23
C GLY A 447 2.55 -14.85 0.75
N ALA A 448 1.84 -13.82 0.27
CA ALA A 448 2.02 -13.30 -1.09
C ALA A 448 3.42 -12.70 -1.27
N ALA A 449 3.95 -12.00 -0.25
CA ALA A 449 5.31 -11.46 -0.27
C ALA A 449 6.38 -12.55 -0.24
N ARG A 450 6.19 -13.59 0.60
CA ARG A 450 7.06 -14.78 0.63
C ARG A 450 7.08 -15.48 -0.72
N TYR A 451 5.89 -15.69 -1.32
CA TYR A 451 5.75 -16.35 -2.61
C TYR A 451 6.46 -15.57 -3.73
N LEU A 452 6.33 -14.24 -3.76
CA LEU A 452 7.08 -13.40 -4.69
C LEU A 452 8.59 -13.58 -4.52
N ALA A 453 9.09 -13.50 -3.28
CA ALA A 453 10.52 -13.65 -3.00
C ALA A 453 11.09 -15.03 -3.39
N ASP A 454 10.25 -16.06 -3.39
CA ASP A 454 10.64 -17.44 -3.72
C ASP A 454 10.53 -17.74 -5.23
N GLN A 455 9.61 -17.07 -5.95
CA GLN A 455 9.31 -17.36 -7.36
C GLN A 455 10.00 -16.40 -8.34
N ALA A 456 10.27 -15.17 -7.91
CA ALA A 456 10.91 -14.19 -8.78
C ALA A 456 12.37 -14.54 -9.08
N ALA A 457 12.84 -14.18 -10.28
CA ALA A 457 14.23 -14.43 -10.73
C ALA A 457 15.22 -13.43 -10.10
N TYR A 458 15.01 -13.04 -8.83
CA TYR A 458 15.89 -12.12 -8.13
C TYR A 458 17.04 -12.84 -7.42
N PRO A 459 18.26 -12.28 -7.42
CA PRO A 459 19.32 -12.75 -6.53
C PRO A 459 18.88 -12.64 -5.06
N ARG A 460 18.81 -13.77 -4.36
CA ARG A 460 18.23 -13.84 -3.00
C ARG A 460 18.94 -12.91 -2.01
N GLU A 461 20.22 -12.73 -2.15
CA GLU A 461 21.06 -11.85 -1.33
C GLU A 461 20.75 -10.36 -1.51
N ARG A 462 20.00 -9.99 -2.55
CA ARG A 462 19.55 -8.63 -2.79
C ARG A 462 18.13 -8.36 -2.29
N ILE A 463 17.44 -9.38 -1.73
CA ILE A 463 16.10 -9.27 -1.20
C ILE A 463 16.15 -9.16 0.31
N VAL A 464 15.49 -8.14 0.86
CA VAL A 464 15.24 -7.97 2.29
C VAL A 464 13.73 -8.21 2.50
N LEU A 465 13.37 -9.33 3.12
CA LEU A 465 11.97 -9.65 3.44
C LEU A 465 11.73 -9.38 4.93
N LYS A 466 10.72 -8.57 5.24
CA LYS A 466 10.35 -8.17 6.59
C LYS A 466 8.85 -8.30 6.81
N GLU A 467 8.50 -8.81 7.97
CA GLU A 467 7.13 -8.96 8.45
C GLU A 467 6.97 -8.20 9.76
N TYR A 468 5.87 -7.44 9.89
CA TYR A 468 5.64 -6.56 11.03
C TYR A 468 4.29 -6.84 11.67
N GLU A 469 4.18 -6.69 12.98
CA GLU A 469 2.92 -6.81 13.71
C GLU A 469 2.00 -5.60 13.45
N GLY A 470 1.47 -5.51 12.25
CA GLY A 470 0.58 -4.46 11.78
C GLY A 470 -0.33 -4.96 10.67
N GLY A 471 -1.23 -4.10 10.21
CA GLY A 471 -2.07 -4.32 9.03
C GLY A 471 -1.42 -3.78 7.75
N HIS A 472 -2.25 -3.40 6.78
CA HIS A 472 -1.84 -2.85 5.49
C HIS A 472 -1.02 -1.56 5.65
N MET A 473 -1.53 -0.60 6.43
CA MET A 473 -0.80 0.55 6.91
C MET A 473 -0.04 0.16 8.19
N THR A 474 1.02 -0.62 8.02
CA THR A 474 1.81 -1.24 9.09
C THR A 474 2.24 -0.24 10.17
N TYR A 475 2.54 0.97 9.77
CA TYR A 475 2.97 2.08 10.61
C TYR A 475 1.88 2.63 11.56
N SER A 476 0.64 2.19 11.44
CA SER A 476 -0.39 2.50 12.44
C SER A 476 -0.13 1.82 13.79
N ASN A 477 0.67 0.73 13.80
CA ASN A 477 1.24 0.19 15.03
C ASN A 477 2.57 0.91 15.32
N PRO A 478 2.71 1.59 16.47
CA PRO A 478 3.93 2.35 16.79
C PRO A 478 5.21 1.51 16.81
N ASP A 479 5.17 0.28 17.31
CA ASP A 479 6.35 -0.59 17.39
C ASP A 479 6.73 -1.10 15.99
N ALA A 480 5.75 -1.46 15.17
CA ALA A 480 5.96 -1.84 13.77
C ALA A 480 6.49 -0.66 12.95
N ARG A 481 5.99 0.57 13.16
CA ARG A 481 6.51 1.78 12.51
C ARG A 481 7.99 2.01 12.83
N THR A 482 8.36 1.92 14.11
CA THR A 482 9.75 2.08 14.55
C THR A 482 10.64 1.01 13.94
N ALA A 483 10.22 -0.28 13.96
CA ALA A 483 10.96 -1.38 13.36
C ALA A 483 11.14 -1.17 11.84
N MET A 484 10.07 -0.81 11.12
CA MET A 484 10.09 -0.52 9.70
C MET A 484 11.04 0.64 9.35
N ALA A 485 11.05 1.70 10.15
CA ALA A 485 11.96 2.82 9.96
C ALA A 485 13.43 2.42 10.17
N GLN A 486 13.72 1.55 11.16
CA GLN A 486 15.07 1.01 11.37
C GLN A 486 15.53 0.10 10.23
N ASP A 487 14.63 -0.77 9.76
CA ASP A 487 14.93 -1.65 8.63
C ASP A 487 15.20 -0.86 7.34
N LEU A 488 14.44 0.21 7.08
CA LEU A 488 14.70 1.11 5.94
C LEU A 488 16.03 1.84 6.08
N ARG A 489 16.42 2.28 7.29
CA ARG A 489 17.75 2.86 7.53
C ARG A 489 18.87 1.85 7.19
N ALA A 490 18.71 0.61 7.63
CA ALA A 490 19.65 -0.46 7.31
C ALA A 490 19.69 -0.75 5.80
N PHE A 491 18.54 -0.78 5.16
CA PHE A 491 18.41 -0.99 3.72
C PHE A 491 19.12 0.11 2.90
N ILE A 492 18.93 1.39 3.25
CA ILE A 492 19.60 2.54 2.63
C ILE A 492 21.12 2.47 2.85
N ALA A 493 21.55 2.03 4.04
CA ALA A 493 22.97 1.87 4.38
C ALA A 493 23.63 0.63 3.74
N GLY A 494 22.90 -0.15 2.96
CA GLY A 494 23.41 -1.36 2.30
C GLY A 494 23.60 -2.57 3.24
N ARG A 495 22.90 -2.58 4.38
CA ARG A 495 23.00 -3.62 5.43
C ARG A 495 21.74 -4.49 5.49
#